data_6cd88781e0f83a9d012c82a9651ee45e
#
_entry.id   6cd88781e0f83a9d012c82a9651ee45e
#
_cell.length_a   1.000
_cell.length_b   1.000
_cell.length_c   1.000
_cell.angle_alpha   90.00
_cell.angle_beta   90.00
_cell.angle_gamma   90.00
#
_symmetry.space_group_name_H-M   'P 1'
#
loop_
_entity.id
_entity.type
_entity.pdbx_description
1 polymer ?
#
loop_
_entity_poly.entity_id
_entity_poly.type
_entity_poly.pdbx_seq_one_letter_code
_entity_poly.pdbx_strand_id
1 'polypeptide(L)'
;PARYIQRVIQRAKEFAIFVPKDLPLLLSWVHQYDLSQTPERLQERPMLFWHGTEDEKIPYEDMADFEQLVSGKTYARNTQFITEIGERHLVKGETMDLVVDFFKEASKTLEK
;
A
#
# COMPACT_ATOMS: atom_id res chain seq x y z
N PRO A 1 1.30 -8.73 -2.77
CA PRO A 1 1.09 -9.45 -1.51
C PRO A 1 2.01 -10.63 -1.29
N ALA A 2 2.44 -11.35 -2.36
CA ALA A 2 3.32 -12.51 -2.19
C ALA A 2 4.61 -12.17 -1.43
N ARG A 3 5.25 -11.05 -1.76
CA ARG A 3 6.46 -10.59 -1.05
C ARG A 3 6.17 -10.29 0.42
N TYR A 4 5.06 -9.62 0.68
CA TYR A 4 4.66 -9.29 2.05
C TYR A 4 4.37 -10.56 2.86
N ILE A 5 3.62 -11.49 2.30
CA ILE A 5 3.30 -12.75 2.96
C ILE A 5 4.56 -13.55 3.27
N GLN A 6 5.50 -13.64 2.32
CA GLN A 6 6.78 -14.31 2.54
C GLN A 6 7.56 -13.69 3.69
N ARG A 7 7.55 -12.36 3.79
CA ARG A 7 8.23 -11.63 4.85
C ARG A 7 7.58 -11.89 6.21
N VAL A 8 6.24 -11.93 6.27
CA VAL A 8 5.49 -12.26 7.49
C VAL A 8 5.82 -13.69 7.95
N ILE A 9 5.84 -14.65 7.03
CA ILE A 9 6.18 -16.04 7.32
C ILE A 9 7.61 -16.15 7.88
N GLN A 10 8.55 -15.45 7.26
CA GLN A 10 9.94 -15.45 7.71
C GLN A 10 10.07 -14.91 9.14
N ARG A 11 9.39 -13.81 9.43
CA ARG A 11 9.35 -13.22 10.78
C ARG A 11 8.72 -14.18 11.79
N ALA A 12 7.60 -14.81 11.40
CA ALA A 12 6.94 -15.78 12.26
C ALA A 12 7.86 -16.94 12.62
N LYS A 13 8.64 -17.44 11.66
CA LYS A 13 9.63 -18.51 11.90
C LYS A 13 10.74 -18.05 12.86
N GLU A 14 11.25 -16.83 12.69
CA GLU A 14 12.28 -16.25 13.54
C GLU A 14 11.85 -16.14 15.00
N PHE A 15 10.57 -15.85 15.24
CA PHE A 15 10.02 -15.69 16.58
C PHE A 15 9.22 -16.91 17.06
N ALA A 16 9.34 -18.05 16.37
CA ALA A 16 8.62 -19.29 16.69
C ALA A 16 7.11 -19.12 16.80
N ILE A 17 6.55 -18.25 15.98
CA ILE A 17 5.10 -18.00 15.91
C ILE A 17 4.47 -19.00 14.94
N PHE A 18 3.21 -19.39 15.21
CA PHE A 18 2.49 -20.34 14.37
C PHE A 18 2.36 -19.83 12.93
N VAL A 19 2.65 -20.72 11.97
CA VAL A 19 2.49 -20.46 10.54
C VAL A 19 1.47 -21.43 9.98
N PRO A 20 0.41 -20.98 9.28
CA PRO A 20 -0.56 -21.86 8.68
C PRO A 20 0.08 -22.86 7.72
N LYS A 21 -0.39 -24.12 7.75
CA LYS A 21 0.15 -25.18 6.89
C LYS A 21 -0.28 -25.00 5.44
N ASP A 22 -1.49 -24.49 5.21
CA ASP A 22 -2.04 -24.32 3.87
C ASP A 22 -1.74 -22.91 3.34
N LEU A 23 -0.51 -22.70 2.91
CA LEU A 23 -0.08 -21.43 2.33
C LEU A 23 -0.81 -21.08 1.02
N PRO A 24 -1.05 -22.05 0.09
CA PRO A 24 -1.80 -21.73 -1.12
C PRO A 24 -3.20 -21.18 -0.83
N LEU A 25 -3.90 -21.76 0.16
CA LEU A 25 -5.23 -21.26 0.55
C LEU A 25 -5.14 -19.86 1.15
N LEU A 26 -4.17 -19.60 2.01
CA LEU A 26 -3.95 -18.29 2.60
C LEU A 26 -3.70 -17.23 1.51
N LEU A 27 -2.84 -17.52 0.55
CA LEU A 27 -2.56 -16.64 -0.57
C LEU A 27 -3.80 -16.36 -1.41
N SER A 28 -4.62 -17.39 -1.63
CA SER A 28 -5.89 -17.26 -2.36
C SER A 28 -6.84 -16.28 -1.65
N TRP A 29 -6.94 -16.36 -0.33
CA TRP A 29 -7.78 -15.46 0.45
C TRP A 29 -7.25 -14.02 0.42
N VAL A 30 -5.95 -13.85 0.55
CA VAL A 30 -5.31 -12.51 0.49
C VAL A 30 -5.56 -11.86 -0.86
N HIS A 31 -5.49 -12.63 -1.96
CA HIS A 31 -5.72 -12.12 -3.31
C HIS A 31 -7.12 -11.51 -3.49
N GLN A 32 -8.14 -12.00 -2.77
CA GLN A 32 -9.49 -11.42 -2.83
C GLN A 32 -9.52 -9.96 -2.35
N TYR A 33 -8.61 -9.60 -1.45
CA TYR A 33 -8.53 -8.25 -0.86
C TYR A 33 -7.36 -7.45 -1.39
N ASP A 34 -6.65 -7.99 -2.37
CA ASP A 34 -5.48 -7.34 -2.96
C ASP A 34 -5.91 -6.33 -4.02
N LEU A 35 -5.72 -5.06 -3.73
CA LEU A 35 -6.08 -3.97 -4.63
C LEU A 35 -5.35 -4.06 -5.97
N SER A 36 -4.14 -4.65 -6.03
CA SER A 36 -3.41 -4.83 -7.29
C SER A 36 -4.10 -5.81 -8.25
N GLN A 37 -4.97 -6.68 -7.74
CA GLN A 37 -5.77 -7.60 -8.57
C GLN A 37 -7.05 -6.93 -9.10
N THR A 38 -7.54 -5.92 -8.40
CA THR A 38 -8.77 -5.20 -8.78
C THR A 38 -8.55 -3.69 -8.62
N PRO A 39 -7.58 -3.10 -9.37
CA PRO A 39 -7.22 -1.69 -9.19
C PRO A 39 -8.35 -0.72 -9.53
N GLU A 40 -9.29 -1.12 -10.37
CA GLU A 40 -10.47 -0.31 -10.72
C GLU A 40 -11.36 0.00 -9.52
N ARG A 41 -11.18 -0.68 -8.40
CA ARG A 41 -11.89 -0.37 -7.14
C ARG A 41 -11.49 0.97 -6.54
N LEU A 42 -10.42 1.60 -7.04
CA LEU A 42 -10.09 2.98 -6.66
C LEU A 42 -11.26 3.94 -6.99
N GLN A 43 -11.99 3.68 -8.08
CA GLN A 43 -13.24 4.37 -8.45
C GLN A 43 -13.11 5.89 -8.40
N GLU A 44 -11.98 6.42 -8.84
CA GLU A 44 -11.69 7.87 -8.87
C GLU A 44 -11.73 8.53 -7.48
N ARG A 45 -11.77 7.75 -6.40
CA ARG A 45 -11.78 8.30 -5.05
C ARG A 45 -10.44 8.96 -4.73
N PRO A 46 -10.44 10.05 -3.95
CA PRO A 46 -9.19 10.62 -3.45
C PRO A 46 -8.45 9.59 -2.59
N MET A 47 -7.25 9.20 -3.02
CA MET A 47 -6.44 8.20 -2.33
C MET A 47 -5.00 8.70 -2.24
N LEU A 48 -4.36 8.45 -1.11
CA LEU A 48 -2.97 8.80 -0.90
C LEU A 48 -2.22 7.55 -0.45
N PHE A 49 -1.17 7.20 -1.20
CA PHE A 49 -0.26 6.11 -0.84
C PHE A 49 1.11 6.70 -0.52
N TRP A 50 1.60 6.41 0.66
CA TRP A 50 2.94 6.81 1.09
C TRP A 50 3.79 5.58 1.36
N HIS A 51 5.05 5.59 0.94
CA HIS A 51 5.96 4.50 1.22
C HIS A 51 7.41 4.99 1.29
N GLY A 52 8.13 4.52 2.32
CA GLY A 52 9.57 4.70 2.42
C GLY A 52 10.31 3.63 1.62
N THR A 53 11.36 4.03 0.92
CA THR A 53 12.13 3.08 0.08
C THR A 53 12.89 2.05 0.91
N GLU A 54 13.16 2.35 2.21
CA GLU A 54 13.87 1.47 3.12
C GLU A 54 12.95 0.78 4.13
N ASP A 55 11.67 0.62 3.78
CA ASP A 55 10.70 -0.06 4.61
C ASP A 55 11.04 -1.54 4.73
N GLU A 56 11.36 -1.99 5.96
CA GLU A 56 11.73 -3.37 6.26
C GLU A 56 10.51 -4.26 6.50
N LYS A 57 9.34 -3.66 6.75
CA LYS A 57 8.13 -4.41 7.08
C LYS A 57 7.28 -4.69 5.86
N ILE A 58 7.08 -3.70 5.01
CA ILE A 58 6.32 -3.84 3.76
C ILE A 58 7.23 -3.44 2.60
N PRO A 59 7.50 -4.35 1.66
CA PRO A 59 8.41 -4.05 0.55
C PRO A 59 7.94 -2.86 -0.29
N TYR A 60 8.81 -1.88 -0.49
CA TYR A 60 8.51 -0.72 -1.32
C TYR A 60 8.16 -1.11 -2.77
N GLU A 61 8.77 -2.18 -3.25
CA GLU A 61 8.54 -2.67 -4.61
C GLU A 61 7.08 -2.95 -4.90
N ASP A 62 6.30 -3.36 -3.89
CA ASP A 62 4.87 -3.63 -4.06
C ASP A 62 4.11 -2.34 -4.36
N MET A 63 4.44 -1.23 -3.70
CA MET A 63 3.84 0.06 -4.01
C MET A 63 4.29 0.59 -5.37
N ALA A 64 5.58 0.45 -5.68
CA ALA A 64 6.12 0.89 -6.96
C ALA A 64 5.45 0.15 -8.13
N ASP A 65 5.26 -1.15 -8.00
CA ASP A 65 4.56 -1.97 -8.99
C ASP A 65 3.11 -1.52 -9.14
N PHE A 66 2.44 -1.22 -8.03
CA PHE A 66 1.06 -0.75 -8.05
C PHE A 66 0.93 0.62 -8.71
N GLU A 67 1.82 1.54 -8.38
CA GLU A 67 1.85 2.87 -9.01
C GLU A 67 1.99 2.75 -10.52
N GLN A 68 2.88 1.89 -10.98
CA GLN A 68 3.07 1.66 -12.40
C GLN A 68 1.83 1.04 -13.05
N LEU A 69 1.20 0.10 -12.37
CA LEU A 69 0.00 -0.58 -12.85
C LEU A 69 -1.15 0.41 -13.11
N VAL A 70 -1.34 1.39 -12.24
CA VAL A 70 -2.47 2.33 -12.33
C VAL A 70 -2.12 3.64 -13.04
N SER A 71 -0.89 3.80 -13.46
CA SER A 71 -0.42 5.01 -14.15
C SER A 71 -1.27 5.29 -15.40
N GLY A 72 -1.80 6.50 -15.51
CA GLY A 72 -2.62 6.93 -16.65
C GLY A 72 -4.03 6.36 -16.68
N LYS A 73 -4.44 5.60 -15.69
CA LYS A 73 -5.79 5.02 -15.64
C LYS A 73 -6.78 6.02 -15.07
N THR A 74 -7.95 6.13 -15.68
CA THR A 74 -9.01 7.07 -15.27
C THR A 74 -9.46 6.81 -13.83
N TYR A 75 -9.61 5.54 -13.44
CA TYR A 75 -10.04 5.19 -12.09
C TYR A 75 -9.06 5.63 -11.00
N ALA A 76 -7.80 5.91 -11.36
CA ALA A 76 -6.76 6.34 -10.43
C ALA A 76 -6.38 7.82 -10.58
N ARG A 77 -7.17 8.63 -11.28
CA ARG A 77 -6.81 10.04 -11.54
C ARG A 77 -6.74 10.90 -10.28
N ASN A 78 -7.41 10.50 -9.20
CA ASN A 78 -7.38 11.19 -7.91
C ASN A 78 -6.48 10.48 -6.89
N THR A 79 -5.66 9.52 -7.34
CA THR A 79 -4.72 8.80 -6.50
C THR A 79 -3.35 9.47 -6.57
N GLN A 80 -2.77 9.72 -5.40
CA GLN A 80 -1.44 10.31 -5.26
C GLN A 80 -0.50 9.29 -4.62
N PHE A 81 0.75 9.29 -5.09
CA PHE A 81 1.80 8.43 -4.54
C PHE A 81 2.95 9.31 -4.04
N ILE A 82 3.35 9.08 -2.80
CA ILE A 82 4.50 9.76 -2.20
C ILE A 82 5.55 8.70 -1.86
N THR A 83 6.72 8.81 -2.49
CA THR A 83 7.88 7.97 -2.21
C THR A 83 8.91 8.79 -1.45
N GLU A 84 9.28 8.33 -0.27
CA GLU A 84 10.30 8.97 0.55
C GLU A 84 11.59 8.15 0.52
N ILE A 85 12.60 8.66 -0.17
CA ILE A 85 13.88 7.97 -0.32
C ILE A 85 14.61 7.92 1.02
N GLY A 86 15.05 6.72 1.40
CA GLY A 86 15.79 6.51 2.65
C GLY A 86 14.91 6.35 3.88
N GLU A 87 13.60 6.54 3.77
CA GLU A 87 12.70 6.41 4.90
C GLU A 87 12.20 4.98 5.09
N ARG A 88 11.91 4.65 6.36
CA ARG A 88 11.43 3.34 6.75
C ARG A 88 9.90 3.29 6.77
N HIS A 89 9.33 2.53 7.69
CA HIS A 89 7.90 2.27 7.74
C HIS A 89 7.07 3.45 8.25
N LEU A 90 7.64 4.33 9.06
CA LEU A 90 6.89 5.41 9.69
C LEU A 90 7.03 6.73 8.94
N VAL A 91 5.91 7.44 8.81
CA VAL A 91 5.83 8.75 8.17
C VAL A 91 6.49 9.82 9.05
N LYS A 92 7.32 10.69 8.45
CA LYS A 92 7.91 11.82 9.16
C LYS A 92 6.89 12.91 9.46
N GLY A 93 7.17 13.75 10.48
CA GLY A 93 6.33 14.89 10.80
C GLY A 93 6.12 15.85 9.65
N GLU A 94 7.16 16.12 8.86
CA GLU A 94 7.09 16.98 7.67
C GLU A 94 6.14 16.42 6.61
N THR A 95 6.15 15.12 6.42
CA THR A 95 5.25 14.45 5.48
C THR A 95 3.81 14.47 6.00
N MET A 96 3.61 14.50 7.31
CA MET A 96 2.26 14.60 7.88
C MET A 96 1.53 15.87 7.45
N ASP A 97 2.25 16.96 7.21
CA ASP A 97 1.63 18.20 6.68
C ASP A 97 1.03 17.96 5.30
N LEU A 98 1.72 17.20 4.45
CA LEU A 98 1.19 16.82 3.13
C LEU A 98 -0.04 15.93 3.25
N VAL A 99 -0.07 15.02 4.23
CA VAL A 99 -1.21 14.15 4.49
C VAL A 99 -2.41 14.97 4.93
N VAL A 100 -2.21 15.92 5.84
CA VAL A 100 -3.26 16.83 6.32
C VAL A 100 -3.83 17.64 5.15
N ASP A 101 -2.97 18.21 4.31
CA ASP A 101 -3.39 18.98 3.14
C ASP A 101 -4.19 18.12 2.17
N PHE A 102 -3.77 16.88 1.96
CA PHE A 102 -4.52 15.94 1.13
C PHE A 102 -5.95 15.73 1.65
N PHE A 103 -6.10 15.49 2.96
CA PHE A 103 -7.42 15.29 3.55
C PHE A 103 -8.29 16.54 3.46
N LYS A 104 -7.72 17.73 3.60
CA LYS A 104 -8.45 18.99 3.44
C LYS A 104 -9.02 19.13 2.03
N GLU A 105 -8.21 18.83 1.02
CA GLU A 105 -8.66 18.90 -0.37
C GLU A 105 -9.70 17.83 -0.69
N ALA A 106 -9.52 16.61 -0.17
CA ALA A 106 -10.48 15.53 -0.34
C ALA A 106 -11.83 15.87 0.30
N SER A 107 -11.84 16.49 1.49
CA SER A 107 -13.04 16.97 2.16
C SER A 107 -13.81 17.95 1.31
N LYS A 108 -13.14 18.91 0.69
CA LYS A 108 -13.78 19.90 -0.21
C LYS A 108 -14.47 19.20 -1.38
N THR A 109 -13.85 18.17 -1.93
CA THR A 109 -14.43 17.40 -3.04
C THR A 109 -15.69 16.67 -2.60
N LEU A 110 -15.71 16.13 -1.39
CA LEU A 110 -16.85 15.40 -0.85
C LEU A 110 -18.03 16.32 -0.47
N GLU A 111 -17.77 17.58 -0.16
CA GLU A 111 -18.81 18.58 0.17
C GLU A 111 -19.60 19.05 -1.05
N LYS A 112 -19.14 18.73 -2.22
CA LYS A 112 -19.83 19.02 -3.48
C LYS A 112 -20.79 17.89 -3.83
#